data_a7e048de051b2f5e9e7337dbba293037
#
_entry.id   a7e048de051b2f5e9e7337dbba293037
#
_cell.length_a   1.000
_cell.length_b   1.000
_cell.length_c   1.000
_cell.angle_alpha   90.00
_cell.angle_beta   90.00
_cell.angle_gamma   90.00
#
_symmetry.space_group_name_H-M   'P 1'
#
loop_
_entity.id
_entity.type
_entity.pdbx_description
1 polymer ?
#
loop_
_entity_poly.entity_id
_entity_poly.type
_entity_poly.pdbx_seq_one_letter_code
_entity_poly.pdbx_strand_id
1 'polypeptide(L)'
;KKLIDSAMRLEGVARHASTHACGVVITKEPLIEQVPLQRAMAEKIKTSGSAQNGSPRGEAGNGNGTIGSSVITQYEMRAVEDLGLLKMDFLGLANLTIIENTLRLIEKIHGLKINLEEIPLDDLETFKLLREARTAGVFQLEGDGMRRYLKELKPTEFEDIAVMISLYRPGPMELIPDYIARKHGKKKVEYLHPKLEPILKKTYGIMMYQEQLIEAVQALAGFSLA
;
A
#
# COMPACT_ATOMS: atom_id res chain seq x y z
N LYS A 1 -31.36 -22.13 3.00
CA LYS A 1 -30.84 -23.42 2.52
C LYS A 1 -30.50 -23.34 1.03
N LYS A 2 -31.47 -23.07 0.14
CA LYS A 2 -31.25 -23.01 -1.33
C LYS A 2 -30.12 -22.02 -1.75
N LEU A 3 -29.98 -20.89 -1.09
CA LEU A 3 -28.91 -19.92 -1.35
C LEU A 3 -27.53 -20.50 -1.00
N ILE A 4 -27.40 -21.11 0.17
CA ILE A 4 -26.15 -21.73 0.64
C ILE A 4 -25.77 -22.90 -0.28
N ASP A 5 -26.74 -23.77 -0.64
CA ASP A 5 -26.49 -24.89 -1.53
C ASP A 5 -26.02 -24.41 -2.92
N SER A 6 -26.53 -23.27 -3.41
CA SER A 6 -26.08 -22.66 -4.66
C SER A 6 -24.67 -22.02 -4.53
N ALA A 7 -24.37 -21.39 -3.40
CA ALA A 7 -23.05 -20.80 -3.12
C ALA A 7 -21.97 -21.91 -3.06
N MET A 8 -22.25 -23.02 -2.37
CA MET A 8 -21.35 -24.17 -2.28
C MET A 8 -21.03 -24.80 -3.65
N ARG A 9 -21.99 -24.77 -4.60
CA ARG A 9 -21.76 -25.26 -5.97
C ARG A 9 -20.88 -24.33 -6.80
N LEU A 10 -20.81 -23.06 -6.43
CA LEU A 10 -19.99 -22.05 -7.12
C LEU A 10 -18.60 -21.88 -6.50
N GLU A 11 -18.40 -22.44 -5.31
CA GLU A 11 -17.11 -22.39 -4.64
C GLU A 11 -16.03 -23.08 -5.48
N GLY A 12 -14.89 -22.42 -5.67
CA GLY A 12 -13.77 -22.92 -6.47
C GLY A 12 -13.95 -22.81 -8.00
N VAL A 13 -15.11 -22.32 -8.49
CA VAL A 13 -15.32 -22.12 -9.94
C VAL A 13 -14.76 -20.78 -10.38
N ALA A 14 -13.69 -20.81 -11.18
CA ALA A 14 -13.13 -19.62 -11.81
C ALA A 14 -14.07 -19.12 -12.92
N ARG A 15 -14.49 -17.85 -12.86
CA ARG A 15 -15.39 -17.24 -13.85
C ARG A 15 -14.63 -16.41 -14.91
N HIS A 16 -13.61 -15.70 -14.49
CA HIS A 16 -12.85 -14.79 -15.36
C HIS A 16 -11.35 -14.94 -15.13
N ALA A 17 -10.58 -14.79 -16.20
CA ALA A 17 -9.15 -14.52 -16.10
C ALA A 17 -8.97 -13.01 -15.97
N SER A 18 -8.28 -12.56 -14.93
CA SER A 18 -7.84 -11.17 -14.77
C SER A 18 -6.32 -11.10 -14.85
N THR A 19 -5.81 -9.93 -15.23
CA THR A 19 -4.36 -9.70 -15.30
C THR A 19 -3.89 -8.97 -14.04
N HIS A 20 -2.80 -9.43 -13.44
CA HIS A 20 -2.15 -8.70 -12.36
C HIS A 20 -1.60 -7.38 -12.91
N ALA A 21 -1.86 -6.28 -12.21
CA ALA A 21 -1.55 -4.92 -12.72
C ALA A 21 -0.05 -4.67 -12.90
N CYS A 22 0.79 -5.30 -12.10
CA CYS A 22 2.23 -5.04 -12.04
C CYS A 22 3.10 -6.31 -12.03
N GLY A 23 2.51 -7.51 -12.02
CA GLY A 23 3.23 -8.77 -11.98
C GLY A 23 3.84 -9.12 -13.33
N VAL A 24 5.14 -9.41 -13.34
CA VAL A 24 5.89 -9.87 -14.52
C VAL A 24 6.54 -11.19 -14.20
N VAL A 25 6.30 -12.20 -15.04
CA VAL A 25 6.98 -13.49 -14.93
C VAL A 25 8.29 -13.43 -15.73
N ILE A 26 9.39 -13.79 -15.08
CA ILE A 26 10.75 -13.74 -15.64
C ILE A 26 11.29 -15.16 -15.73
N THR A 27 11.76 -15.55 -16.91
CA THR A 27 12.34 -16.87 -17.17
C THR A 27 13.64 -16.73 -17.93
N LYS A 28 14.51 -17.74 -17.79
CA LYS A 28 15.74 -17.84 -18.55
C LYS A 28 15.48 -18.28 -19.99
N GLU A 29 14.60 -19.26 -20.14
CA GLU A 29 14.17 -19.81 -21.43
C GLU A 29 12.86 -19.13 -21.87
N PRO A 30 12.47 -19.19 -23.15
CA PRO A 30 11.21 -18.63 -23.62
C PRO A 30 10.00 -19.10 -22.78
N LEU A 31 9.20 -18.17 -22.28
CA LEU A 31 8.11 -18.47 -21.34
C LEU A 31 7.09 -19.47 -21.92
N ILE A 32 6.90 -19.49 -23.23
CA ILE A 32 5.97 -20.42 -23.92
C ILE A 32 6.39 -21.89 -23.76
N GLU A 33 7.66 -22.16 -23.50
CA GLU A 33 8.18 -23.50 -23.27
C GLU A 33 7.91 -24.00 -21.83
N GLN A 34 7.57 -23.07 -20.95
CA GLN A 34 7.36 -23.33 -19.53
C GLN A 34 5.87 -23.37 -19.15
N VAL A 35 5.07 -22.45 -19.70
CA VAL A 35 3.65 -22.32 -19.37
C VAL A 35 2.83 -21.93 -20.60
N PRO A 36 1.56 -22.34 -20.67
CA PRO A 36 0.67 -21.88 -21.74
C PRO A 36 0.40 -20.39 -21.62
N LEU A 37 0.43 -19.70 -22.74
CA LEU A 37 0.24 -18.26 -22.83
C LEU A 37 -1.07 -17.92 -23.55
N GLN A 38 -1.60 -16.74 -23.22
CA GLN A 38 -2.73 -16.15 -23.93
C GLN A 38 -2.58 -14.64 -24.05
N ARG A 39 -3.36 -14.02 -24.91
CA ARG A 39 -3.45 -12.56 -24.93
C ARG A 39 -4.39 -12.10 -23.82
N ALA A 40 -4.00 -11.03 -23.11
CA ALA A 40 -4.88 -10.39 -22.16
C ALA A 40 -6.17 -9.93 -22.87
N MET A 41 -7.32 -10.12 -22.23
CA MET A 41 -8.56 -9.56 -22.76
C MET A 41 -8.41 -8.03 -22.77
N ALA A 42 -8.70 -7.39 -23.91
CA ALA A 42 -8.76 -5.95 -23.98
C ALA A 42 -9.82 -5.46 -23.00
N GLU A 43 -9.42 -4.80 -21.91
CA GLU A 43 -10.35 -4.05 -21.08
C GLU A 43 -10.99 -2.99 -21.98
N LYS A 44 -12.30 -3.08 -22.17
CA LYS A 44 -13.09 -1.98 -22.72
C LYS A 44 -12.95 -0.83 -21.72
N ILE A 45 -12.07 0.13 -22.03
CA ILE A 45 -11.99 1.39 -21.29
C ILE A 45 -13.37 2.01 -21.41
N LYS A 46 -14.17 1.89 -20.35
CA LYS A 46 -15.38 2.68 -20.22
C LYS A 46 -14.92 4.12 -20.04
N THR A 47 -14.95 4.87 -21.13
CA THR A 47 -14.87 6.33 -21.11
C THR A 47 -16.17 6.88 -20.50
N SER A 48 -16.32 6.72 -19.21
CA SER A 48 -17.26 7.50 -18.40
C SER A 48 -16.42 8.48 -17.59
N GLY A 49 -16.59 9.77 -17.90
CA GLY A 49 -15.79 10.83 -17.33
C GLY A 49 -15.82 10.85 -15.80
N SER A 50 -14.71 10.51 -15.22
CA SER A 50 -14.19 11.06 -13.99
C SER A 50 -12.69 10.78 -14.01
N ALA A 51 -11.92 11.85 -14.13
CA ALA A 51 -10.47 11.80 -14.04
C ALA A 51 -10.08 11.38 -12.63
N GLN A 52 -9.73 10.14 -12.44
CA GLN A 52 -9.05 9.68 -11.24
C GLN A 52 -7.93 8.71 -11.64
N ASN A 53 -6.72 9.17 -11.31
CA ASN A 53 -5.46 8.44 -11.25
C ASN A 53 -4.83 8.06 -12.60
N GLY A 54 -3.96 8.98 -13.06
CA GLY A 54 -3.11 8.79 -14.21
C GLY A 54 -2.09 7.68 -13.99
N SER A 55 -2.24 6.61 -14.74
CA SER A 55 -1.09 5.77 -15.07
C SER A 55 -0.17 6.55 -16.01
N PRO A 56 1.16 6.55 -15.81
CA PRO A 56 2.07 7.19 -16.74
C PRO A 56 1.94 6.53 -18.11
N ARG A 57 1.53 7.31 -19.11
CA ARG A 57 1.65 6.91 -20.51
C ARG A 57 3.15 6.84 -20.81
N GLY A 58 3.67 5.63 -20.99
CA GLY A 58 4.94 5.47 -21.67
C GLY A 58 4.86 6.17 -23.03
N GLU A 59 5.88 6.91 -23.38
CA GLU A 59 6.01 7.64 -24.64
C GLU A 59 5.69 6.70 -25.80
N ALA A 60 4.56 6.94 -26.46
CA ALA A 60 4.20 6.26 -27.69
C ALA A 60 5.06 6.84 -28.82
N GLY A 61 6.01 6.05 -29.29
CA GLY A 61 6.60 6.26 -30.59
C GLY A 61 5.50 6.32 -31.63
N ASN A 62 5.63 7.26 -32.58
CA ASN A 62 4.78 7.50 -33.74
C ASN A 62 4.43 6.20 -34.47
N GLY A 63 3.20 5.78 -34.41
CA GLY A 63 2.69 4.66 -35.18
C GLY A 63 1.29 4.30 -34.72
N ASN A 64 0.34 4.23 -35.64
CA ASN A 64 -1.02 3.76 -35.50
C ASN A 64 -1.08 2.53 -34.51
N GLY A 65 -1.04 2.76 -33.21
CA GLY A 65 -0.85 1.73 -32.21
C GLY A 65 -2.20 1.27 -31.66
N THR A 66 -2.74 0.21 -32.21
CA THR A 66 -3.49 -0.75 -31.41
C THR A 66 -2.67 -1.01 -30.15
N ILE A 67 -3.19 -0.70 -28.95
CA ILE A 67 -2.56 -1.07 -27.66
C ILE A 67 -2.34 -2.57 -27.76
N GLY A 68 -1.10 -2.98 -27.93
CA GLY A 68 -0.73 -4.38 -28.10
C GLY A 68 -1.26 -5.15 -26.89
N SER A 69 -2.11 -6.13 -27.13
CA SER A 69 -2.61 -7.00 -26.07
C SER A 69 -1.40 -7.65 -25.40
N SER A 70 -1.17 -7.33 -24.13
CA SER A 70 -0.11 -7.97 -23.33
C SER A 70 -0.31 -9.48 -23.31
N VAL A 71 0.79 -10.21 -23.37
CA VAL A 71 0.78 -11.67 -23.24
C VAL A 71 0.77 -12.00 -21.76
N ILE A 72 -0.12 -12.88 -21.32
CA ILE A 72 -0.25 -13.35 -19.95
C ILE A 72 -0.17 -14.87 -19.87
N THR A 73 0.21 -15.38 -18.71
CA THR A 73 0.14 -16.82 -18.43
C THR A 73 -1.31 -17.25 -18.27
N GLN A 74 -1.63 -18.47 -18.73
CA GLN A 74 -2.93 -19.08 -18.43
C GLN A 74 -2.99 -19.67 -17.02
N TYR A 75 -1.82 -19.96 -16.44
CA TYR A 75 -1.71 -20.41 -15.07
C TYR A 75 -1.86 -19.25 -14.09
N GLU A 76 -2.52 -19.52 -12.98
CA GLU A 76 -2.67 -18.61 -11.88
C GLU A 76 -1.34 -18.48 -11.10
N MET A 77 -1.26 -17.48 -10.23
CA MET A 77 -0.03 -17.09 -9.53
C MET A 77 0.66 -18.25 -8.79
N ARG A 78 -0.10 -19.05 -8.03
CA ARG A 78 0.46 -20.16 -7.24
C ARG A 78 1.04 -21.25 -8.12
N ALA A 79 0.33 -21.61 -9.20
CA ALA A 79 0.82 -22.60 -10.16
C ALA A 79 2.12 -22.13 -10.85
N VAL A 80 2.25 -20.83 -11.13
CA VAL A 80 3.49 -20.24 -11.68
C VAL A 80 4.62 -20.34 -10.67
N GLU A 81 4.37 -20.06 -9.40
CA GLU A 81 5.33 -20.20 -8.30
C GLU A 81 5.73 -21.66 -8.05
N ASP A 82 4.76 -22.59 -8.05
CA ASP A 82 5.00 -24.02 -7.88
C ASP A 82 5.87 -24.63 -8.98
N LEU A 83 5.83 -24.05 -10.19
CA LEU A 83 6.73 -24.41 -11.31
C LEU A 83 8.15 -23.83 -11.11
N GLY A 84 8.38 -23.05 -10.07
CA GLY A 84 9.68 -22.42 -9.80
C GLY A 84 9.97 -21.21 -10.67
N LEU A 85 8.96 -20.61 -11.29
CA LEU A 85 9.14 -19.40 -12.11
C LEU A 85 9.17 -18.17 -11.22
N LEU A 86 10.07 -17.25 -11.55
CA LEU A 86 10.22 -15.98 -10.82
C LEU A 86 9.11 -15.00 -11.26
N LYS A 87 8.26 -14.61 -10.33
CA LYS A 87 7.31 -13.51 -10.52
C LYS A 87 7.81 -12.28 -9.75
N MET A 88 7.97 -11.17 -10.45
CA MET A 88 8.31 -9.88 -9.84
C MET A 88 7.18 -8.89 -10.03
N ASP A 89 6.86 -8.16 -8.97
CA ASP A 89 5.84 -7.11 -9.00
C ASP A 89 6.53 -5.74 -9.13
N PHE A 90 6.33 -5.08 -10.28
CA PHE A 90 6.85 -3.75 -10.55
C PHE A 90 5.77 -2.72 -10.26
N LEU A 91 5.70 -2.30 -9.00
CA LEU A 91 4.73 -1.31 -8.57
C LEU A 91 5.38 0.07 -8.50
N GLY A 92 4.90 0.98 -9.34
CA GLY A 92 5.30 2.39 -9.30
C GLY A 92 4.29 3.26 -8.55
N LEU A 93 4.76 4.39 -8.04
CA LEU A 93 3.92 5.38 -7.37
C LEU A 93 4.03 6.72 -8.10
N ALA A 94 2.95 7.17 -8.72
CA ALA A 94 2.91 8.43 -9.48
C ALA A 94 3.28 9.65 -8.62
N ASN A 95 3.02 9.61 -7.31
CA ASN A 95 3.36 10.69 -6.40
C ASN A 95 4.88 10.92 -6.29
N LEU A 96 5.70 9.87 -6.42
CA LEU A 96 7.16 10.03 -6.44
C LEU A 96 7.62 10.80 -7.68
N THR A 97 7.02 10.54 -8.84
CA THR A 97 7.26 11.30 -10.07
C THR A 97 6.84 12.76 -9.93
N ILE A 98 5.71 13.03 -9.27
CA ILE A 98 5.24 14.39 -8.99
C ILE A 98 6.26 15.13 -8.10
N ILE A 99 6.75 14.47 -7.05
CA ILE A 99 7.76 15.05 -6.15
C ILE A 99 9.04 15.35 -6.94
N GLU A 100 9.55 14.40 -7.73
CA GLU A 100 10.76 14.61 -8.53
C GLU A 100 10.60 15.78 -9.52
N ASN A 101 9.50 15.85 -10.24
CA ASN A 101 9.22 16.95 -11.15
C ASN A 101 9.12 18.29 -10.41
N THR A 102 8.54 18.31 -9.21
CA THR A 102 8.46 19.50 -8.35
C THR A 102 9.85 19.98 -7.96
N LEU A 103 10.72 19.08 -7.52
CA LEU A 103 12.11 19.40 -7.17
C LEU A 103 12.88 20.00 -8.36
N ARG A 104 12.73 19.40 -9.56
CA ARG A 104 13.34 19.93 -10.79
C ARG A 104 12.82 21.33 -11.14
N LEU A 105 11.53 21.58 -10.96
CA LEU A 105 10.94 22.90 -11.19
C LEU A 105 11.45 23.95 -10.19
N ILE A 106 11.55 23.60 -8.92
CA ILE A 106 12.10 24.48 -7.88
C ILE A 106 13.56 24.83 -8.20
N GLU A 107 14.37 23.85 -8.55
CA GLU A 107 15.77 24.09 -8.94
C GLU A 107 15.86 25.01 -10.17
N LYS A 108 15.04 24.75 -11.20
CA LYS A 108 15.02 25.55 -12.44
C LYS A 108 14.55 26.99 -12.22
N ILE A 109 13.55 27.22 -11.38
CA ILE A 109 12.91 28.54 -11.19
C ILE A 109 13.65 29.36 -10.12
N HIS A 110 14.04 28.72 -9.05
CA HIS A 110 14.58 29.39 -7.86
C HIS A 110 16.07 29.14 -7.65
N GLY A 111 16.71 28.25 -8.44
CA GLY A 111 18.10 27.86 -8.22
C GLY A 111 18.33 27.07 -6.93
N LEU A 112 17.25 26.61 -6.27
CA LEU A 112 17.30 25.96 -4.97
C LEU A 112 17.26 24.44 -5.15
N LYS A 113 18.31 23.76 -4.71
CA LYS A 113 18.36 22.30 -4.68
C LYS A 113 17.90 21.80 -3.31
N ILE A 114 16.77 21.09 -3.28
CA ILE A 114 16.21 20.52 -2.05
C ILE A 114 16.59 19.04 -1.98
N ASN A 115 17.15 18.61 -0.83
CA ASN A 115 17.35 17.22 -0.50
C ASN A 115 16.18 16.74 0.38
N LEU A 116 15.45 15.72 -0.08
CA LEU A 116 14.30 15.17 0.66
C LEU A 116 14.71 14.55 2.00
N GLU A 117 15.92 14.00 2.10
CA GLU A 117 16.43 13.37 3.32
C GLU A 117 16.75 14.38 4.44
N GLU A 118 16.91 15.65 4.08
CA GLU A 118 17.21 16.74 5.02
C GLU A 118 15.95 17.48 5.50
N ILE A 119 14.77 17.09 5.01
CA ILE A 119 13.52 17.71 5.45
C ILE A 119 13.25 17.31 6.90
N PRO A 120 13.07 18.29 7.83
CA PRO A 120 12.81 17.99 9.23
C PRO A 120 11.44 17.30 9.38
N LEU A 121 11.40 16.25 10.21
CA LEU A 121 10.18 15.48 10.49
C LEU A 121 9.40 16.01 11.71
N ASP A 122 9.81 17.15 12.26
CA ASP A 122 9.27 17.76 13.47
C ASP A 122 8.72 19.19 13.25
N ASP A 123 8.46 19.56 12.00
CA ASP A 123 7.95 20.90 11.65
C ASP A 123 6.55 21.15 12.25
N LEU A 124 6.48 22.13 13.14
CA LEU A 124 5.28 22.44 13.91
C LEU A 124 4.10 22.93 13.06
N GLU A 125 4.38 23.66 11.96
CA GLU A 125 3.34 24.16 11.07
C GLU A 125 2.73 23.02 10.25
N THR A 126 3.54 22.05 9.84
CA THR A 126 3.05 20.82 9.22
C THR A 126 2.14 20.03 10.17
N PHE A 127 2.54 19.84 11.43
CA PHE A 127 1.68 19.17 12.41
C PHE A 127 0.42 19.97 12.75
N LYS A 128 0.45 21.28 12.71
CA LYS A 128 -0.75 22.12 12.86
C LYS A 128 -1.72 21.89 11.70
N LEU A 129 -1.25 21.89 10.47
CA LEU A 129 -2.04 21.57 9.28
C LEU A 129 -2.69 20.18 9.41
N LEU A 130 -1.92 19.17 9.86
CA LEU A 130 -2.40 17.81 10.06
C LEU A 130 -3.47 17.74 11.17
N ARG A 131 -3.26 18.40 12.31
CA ARG A 131 -4.23 18.48 13.42
C ARG A 131 -5.53 19.16 13.03
N GLU A 132 -5.47 20.16 12.17
CA GLU A 132 -6.64 20.86 11.62
C GLU A 132 -7.30 20.05 10.49
N ALA A 133 -6.68 18.93 10.07
CA ALA A 133 -7.08 18.11 8.93
C ALA A 133 -7.28 18.92 7.64
N ARG A 134 -6.44 19.92 7.42
CA ARG A 134 -6.35 20.69 6.16
C ARG A 134 -5.49 19.94 5.15
N THR A 135 -5.81 18.66 4.92
CA THR A 135 -5.02 17.70 4.17
C THR A 135 -5.56 17.44 2.76
N ALA A 136 -6.28 18.39 2.17
CA ALA A 136 -6.68 18.31 0.77
C ALA A 136 -5.43 18.27 -0.12
N GLY A 137 -5.34 17.26 -0.99
CA GLY A 137 -4.18 17.01 -1.86
C GLY A 137 -2.96 16.39 -1.15
N VAL A 138 -3.04 16.08 0.14
CA VAL A 138 -1.99 15.34 0.84
C VAL A 138 -2.24 13.85 0.66
N PHE A 139 -1.31 13.17 -0.02
CA PHE A 139 -1.42 11.76 -0.35
C PHE A 139 -1.78 10.90 0.88
N GLN A 140 -2.75 10.01 0.71
CA GLN A 140 -3.31 9.12 1.73
C GLN A 140 -4.04 9.81 2.91
N LEU A 141 -3.91 11.14 3.09
CA LEU A 141 -4.49 11.85 4.24
C LEU A 141 -5.71 12.69 3.88
N GLU A 142 -6.14 12.69 2.62
CA GLU A 142 -7.19 13.57 2.09
C GLU A 142 -8.63 13.04 2.22
N GLY A 143 -8.81 11.72 2.46
CA GLY A 143 -10.14 11.13 2.59
C GLY A 143 -10.88 11.58 3.85
N ASP A 144 -12.21 11.75 3.77
CA ASP A 144 -13.04 12.27 4.88
C ASP A 144 -12.89 11.45 6.17
N GLY A 145 -12.82 10.12 6.06
CA GLY A 145 -12.62 9.26 7.22
C GLY A 145 -11.26 9.45 7.87
N MET A 146 -10.20 9.56 7.08
CA MET A 146 -8.85 9.84 7.56
C MET A 146 -8.77 11.23 8.21
N ARG A 147 -9.37 12.25 7.60
CA ARG A 147 -9.41 13.62 8.13
C ARG A 147 -10.13 13.69 9.48
N ARG A 148 -11.19 12.90 9.67
CA ARG A 148 -11.86 12.80 10.97
C ARG A 148 -10.92 12.23 12.03
N TYR A 149 -10.24 11.14 11.73
CA TYR A 149 -9.29 10.54 12.67
C TYR A 149 -8.08 11.44 12.97
N LEU A 150 -7.57 12.18 11.99
CA LEU A 150 -6.49 13.16 12.22
C LEU A 150 -6.88 14.25 13.23
N LYS A 151 -8.13 14.74 13.18
CA LYS A 151 -8.66 15.70 14.18
C LYS A 151 -8.75 15.11 15.58
N GLU A 152 -9.09 13.84 15.69
CA GLU A 152 -9.19 13.13 16.96
C GLU A 152 -7.81 12.75 17.50
N LEU A 153 -6.91 12.28 16.62
CA LEU A 153 -5.54 11.89 16.95
C LEU A 153 -4.69 13.06 17.40
N LYS A 154 -4.85 14.23 16.73
CA LYS A 154 -4.01 15.42 16.95
C LYS A 154 -2.52 15.09 16.87
N PRO A 155 -2.02 14.68 15.71
CA PRO A 155 -0.65 14.18 15.56
C PRO A 155 0.37 15.21 16.06
N THR A 156 1.42 14.72 16.72
CA THR A 156 2.51 15.52 17.29
C THR A 156 3.88 15.08 16.81
N GLU A 157 3.96 13.92 16.21
CA GLU A 157 5.20 13.30 15.73
C GLU A 157 4.94 12.49 14.46
N PHE A 158 6.00 12.20 13.71
CA PHE A 158 5.89 11.48 12.42
C PHE A 158 5.30 10.08 12.59
N GLU A 159 5.65 9.42 13.69
CA GLU A 159 5.12 8.09 14.03
C GLU A 159 3.61 8.04 14.10
N ASP A 160 2.96 9.10 14.56
CA ASP A 160 1.49 9.17 14.59
C ASP A 160 0.87 9.03 13.20
N ILE A 161 1.51 9.61 12.19
CA ILE A 161 1.06 9.53 10.81
C ILE A 161 1.30 8.14 10.24
N ALA A 162 2.48 7.56 10.50
CA ALA A 162 2.80 6.20 10.09
C ALA A 162 1.82 5.18 10.68
N VAL A 163 1.51 5.30 11.97
CA VAL A 163 0.51 4.48 12.66
C VAL A 163 -0.87 4.65 12.04
N MET A 164 -1.30 5.89 11.81
CA MET A 164 -2.62 6.15 11.24
C MET A 164 -2.77 5.53 9.86
N ILE A 165 -1.78 5.67 8.98
CA ILE A 165 -1.77 5.04 7.65
C ILE A 165 -1.79 3.51 7.77
N SER A 166 -1.10 2.96 8.76
CA SER A 166 -1.03 1.51 8.99
C SER A 166 -2.35 0.94 9.50
N LEU A 167 -3.06 1.67 10.36
CA LEU A 167 -4.34 1.24 10.93
C LEU A 167 -5.54 1.53 10.02
N TYR A 168 -5.46 2.54 9.15
CA TYR A 168 -6.59 2.95 8.31
C TYR A 168 -6.77 2.00 7.11
N ARG A 169 -7.15 0.77 7.41
CA ARG A 169 -7.49 -0.29 6.45
C ARG A 169 -8.52 -1.24 7.05
N PRO A 170 -9.32 -1.95 6.23
CA PRO A 170 -10.27 -2.94 6.73
C PRO A 170 -9.60 -3.94 7.68
N GLY A 171 -10.21 -4.17 8.84
CA GLY A 171 -9.67 -4.97 9.94
C GLY A 171 -8.99 -4.09 11.00
N PRO A 172 -7.75 -3.63 10.82
CA PRO A 172 -7.03 -2.84 11.82
C PRO A 172 -7.68 -1.51 12.20
N MET A 173 -8.56 -0.97 11.37
CA MET A 173 -9.27 0.30 11.62
C MET A 173 -10.05 0.30 12.95
N GLU A 174 -10.50 -0.85 13.42
CA GLU A 174 -11.19 -0.98 14.69
C GLU A 174 -10.30 -0.64 15.90
N LEU A 175 -8.98 -0.68 15.73
CA LEU A 175 -8.00 -0.34 16.77
C LEU A 175 -7.70 1.17 16.87
N ILE A 176 -8.12 1.98 15.90
CA ILE A 176 -7.84 3.42 15.89
C ILE A 176 -8.38 4.14 17.13
N PRO A 177 -9.63 3.92 17.58
CA PRO A 177 -10.14 4.58 18.78
C PRO A 177 -9.32 4.24 20.03
N ASP A 178 -8.89 2.98 20.14
CA ASP A 178 -8.04 2.53 21.24
C ASP A 178 -6.65 3.18 21.21
N TYR A 179 -6.04 3.27 20.05
CA TYR A 179 -4.77 3.95 19.86
C TYR A 179 -4.86 5.41 20.30
N ILE A 180 -5.86 6.13 19.82
CA ILE A 180 -6.10 7.54 20.16
C ILE A 180 -6.33 7.70 21.67
N ALA A 181 -7.15 6.84 22.27
CA ALA A 181 -7.43 6.89 23.70
C ALA A 181 -6.17 6.66 24.55
N ARG A 182 -5.31 5.72 24.16
CA ARG A 182 -4.04 5.42 24.85
C ARG A 182 -3.02 6.54 24.66
N LYS A 183 -2.88 7.06 23.45
CA LYS A 183 -2.02 8.22 23.17
C LYS A 183 -2.38 9.43 24.04
N HIS A 184 -3.64 9.72 24.20
CA HIS A 184 -4.12 10.84 25.01
C HIS A 184 -4.25 10.53 26.52
N GLY A 185 -3.76 9.38 26.97
CA GLY A 185 -3.82 8.99 28.38
C GLY A 185 -5.22 8.69 28.92
N LYS A 186 -6.24 8.60 28.04
CA LYS A 186 -7.62 8.29 28.40
C LYS A 186 -7.84 6.79 28.67
N LYS A 187 -6.96 5.95 28.14
CA LYS A 187 -6.96 4.51 28.37
C LYS A 187 -5.55 4.08 28.77
N LYS A 188 -5.45 3.23 29.78
CA LYS A 188 -4.18 2.68 30.25
C LYS A 188 -3.55 1.81 29.16
N VAL A 189 -2.24 1.94 28.97
CA VAL A 189 -1.47 1.03 28.14
C VAL A 189 -1.16 -0.22 28.95
N GLU A 190 -1.55 -1.37 28.45
CA GLU A 190 -1.30 -2.66 29.06
C GLU A 190 -0.57 -3.57 28.07
N TYR A 191 0.38 -4.35 28.61
CA TYR A 191 1.15 -5.31 27.85
C TYR A 191 0.82 -6.72 28.36
N LEU A 192 0.51 -7.65 27.47
CA LEU A 192 0.21 -9.04 27.82
C LEU A 192 1.39 -9.75 28.50
N HIS A 193 2.61 -9.28 28.26
CA HIS A 193 3.82 -9.80 28.90
C HIS A 193 4.86 -8.67 29.00
N PRO A 194 5.68 -8.58 30.07
CA PRO A 194 6.68 -7.52 30.22
C PRO A 194 7.67 -7.39 29.07
N LYS A 195 8.05 -8.50 28.44
CA LYS A 195 8.94 -8.51 27.26
C LYS A 195 8.35 -7.80 26.03
N LEU A 196 7.04 -7.58 26.00
CA LEU A 196 6.37 -6.87 24.90
C LEU A 196 6.42 -5.35 25.06
N GLU A 197 6.66 -4.84 26.27
CA GLU A 197 6.73 -3.40 26.49
C GLU A 197 7.75 -2.71 25.57
N PRO A 198 9.02 -3.10 25.49
CA PRO A 198 10.00 -2.42 24.64
C PRO A 198 9.61 -2.46 23.15
N ILE A 199 8.93 -3.52 22.71
CA ILE A 199 8.51 -3.72 21.32
C ILE A 199 7.30 -2.86 20.97
N LEU A 200 6.33 -2.78 21.88
CA LEU A 200 5.03 -2.14 21.62
C LEU A 200 4.89 -0.75 22.26
N LYS A 201 5.91 -0.24 22.93
CA LYS A 201 5.85 1.05 23.63
C LYS A 201 5.51 2.20 22.68
N LYS A 202 6.14 2.26 21.50
CA LYS A 202 5.91 3.29 20.49
C LYS A 202 4.51 3.26 19.88
N THR A 203 3.84 2.12 19.96
CA THR A 203 2.49 1.92 19.44
C THR A 203 1.45 1.77 20.56
N TYR A 204 1.77 2.26 21.74
CA TYR A 204 0.90 2.24 22.94
C TYR A 204 0.31 0.84 23.23
N GLY A 205 1.11 -0.22 23.07
CA GLY A 205 0.71 -1.60 23.34
C GLY A 205 -0.14 -2.25 22.24
N ILE A 206 -0.24 -1.63 21.07
CA ILE A 206 -0.96 -2.18 19.92
C ILE A 206 0.06 -2.78 18.94
N MET A 207 -0.11 -4.05 18.60
CA MET A 207 0.70 -4.72 17.58
C MET A 207 0.10 -4.43 16.21
N MET A 208 0.84 -3.72 15.35
CA MET A 208 0.37 -3.28 14.04
C MET A 208 1.38 -3.47 12.91
N TYR A 209 2.67 -3.62 13.24
CA TYR A 209 3.74 -3.81 12.27
C TYR A 209 4.21 -5.26 12.26
N GLN A 210 4.60 -5.73 11.08
CA GLN A 210 5.15 -7.08 10.91
C GLN A 210 6.41 -7.28 11.74
N GLU A 211 7.27 -6.27 11.82
CA GLU A 211 8.49 -6.26 12.61
C GLU A 211 8.20 -6.50 14.10
N GLN A 212 7.16 -5.85 14.64
CA GLN A 212 6.74 -6.06 16.03
C GLN A 212 6.28 -7.51 16.28
N LEU A 213 5.62 -8.13 15.31
CA LEU A 213 5.22 -9.53 15.42
C LEU A 213 6.45 -10.46 15.45
N ILE A 214 7.41 -10.21 14.57
CA ILE A 214 8.66 -10.98 14.49
C ILE A 214 9.43 -10.84 15.81
N GLU A 215 9.64 -9.60 16.29
CA GLU A 215 10.33 -9.34 17.57
C GLU A 215 9.59 -9.97 18.76
N ALA A 216 8.26 -9.93 18.77
CA ALA A 216 7.46 -10.55 19.83
C ALA A 216 7.63 -12.08 19.86
N VAL A 217 7.61 -12.74 18.70
CA VAL A 217 7.83 -14.19 18.59
C VAL A 217 9.25 -14.57 19.04
N GLN A 218 10.25 -13.77 18.68
CA GLN A 218 11.61 -13.96 19.16
C GLN A 218 11.71 -13.81 20.69
N ALA A 219 11.17 -12.71 21.23
CA ALA A 219 11.28 -12.40 22.64
C ALA A 219 10.52 -13.39 23.54
N LEU A 220 9.39 -13.91 23.08
CA LEU A 220 8.53 -14.81 23.86
C LEU A 220 8.88 -16.28 23.65
N ALA A 221 9.13 -16.69 22.42
CA ALA A 221 9.28 -18.09 22.05
C ALA A 221 10.72 -18.50 21.63
N GLY A 222 11.64 -17.53 21.53
CA GLY A 222 13.05 -17.81 21.24
C GLY A 222 13.33 -18.20 19.78
N PHE A 223 12.44 -17.85 18.83
CA PHE A 223 12.68 -18.08 17.41
C PHE A 223 13.87 -17.26 16.91
N SER A 224 14.61 -17.81 15.95
CA SER A 224 15.64 -17.06 15.22
C SER A 224 15.06 -16.28 14.06
N LEU A 225 15.85 -15.36 13.50
CA LEU A 225 15.52 -14.61 12.27
C LEU A 225 15.80 -15.39 10.99
N ALA A 226 16.10 -16.64 11.07
CA ALA A 226 16.45 -17.46 9.89
C ALA A 226 15.23 -17.80 9.06
#